data_6873715b1ee029e14728ea2bbe6f0fcb
#
_entry.id   6873715b1ee029e14728ea2bbe6f0fcb
#
_cell.length_a   1.000
_cell.length_b   1.000
_cell.length_c   1.000
_cell.angle_alpha   90.00
_cell.angle_beta   90.00
_cell.angle_gamma   90.00
#
_symmetry.space_group_name_H-M   'P 1'
#
loop_
_entity.id
_entity.type
_entity.pdbx_description
1 polymer ?
#
loop_
_entity_poly.entity_id
_entity_poly.type
_entity_poly.pdbx_seq_one_letter_code
_entity_poly.pdbx_strand_id
1 'polypeptide(L)'
;LVELLGEFVYNNPVNYVLTIMALVALMKGGKFISDTPKRLILCLTIPLILLFWFFTFTRQILPHWTAPSFVLLLIFVAAQLADKYEIKNDYLIIPKPIILSLSLLMLILVFGVTEIKTGFIPLNFSERSRTIQRYGEGDFTLDMYGWRKIKPEFQEIRDEAISKGEMKGSDGMIALKWYPLANLDYYVAYPLGIDMYGFRNPGEIHKYAWINKERGDLKLGEDYWFLTESFDYYEPNKYLKPYFKEIIPTDTITIERCGKPAKYVFVYMLK
;
A
#
# COMPACT_ATOMS: atom_id res chain seq x y z
N LEU A 1 -9.61 13.30 14.60
CA LEU A 1 -10.82 12.43 14.61
C LEU A 1 -10.73 11.34 13.53
N VAL A 2 -10.35 11.69 12.30
CA VAL A 2 -10.21 10.73 11.15
C VAL A 2 -9.23 9.60 11.48
N GLU A 3 -8.12 9.91 12.11
CA GLU A 3 -7.11 8.91 12.49
C GLU A 3 -7.58 7.95 13.57
N LEU A 4 -8.29 8.47 14.59
CA LEU A 4 -8.87 7.61 15.62
C LEU A 4 -9.96 6.68 15.06
N LEU A 5 -10.75 7.17 14.11
CA LEU A 5 -11.70 6.33 13.38
C LEU A 5 -10.99 5.31 12.50
N GLY A 6 -9.91 5.73 11.84
CA GLY A 6 -9.04 4.85 11.06
C GLY A 6 -8.43 3.74 11.91
N GLU A 7 -7.93 4.08 13.10
CA GLU A 7 -7.39 3.14 14.08
C GLU A 7 -8.42 2.12 14.56
N PHE A 8 -9.65 2.57 14.85
CA PHE A 8 -10.78 1.72 15.21
C PHE A 8 -11.11 0.69 14.13
N VAL A 9 -11.17 1.13 12.87
CA VAL A 9 -11.47 0.23 11.73
C VAL A 9 -10.31 -0.70 11.43
N TYR A 10 -9.08 -0.18 11.45
CA TYR A 10 -7.86 -0.93 11.11
C TYR A 10 -7.56 -2.06 12.12
N ASN A 11 -7.77 -1.79 13.42
CA ASN A 11 -7.55 -2.78 14.48
C ASN A 11 -8.71 -3.75 14.68
N ASN A 12 -9.64 -3.85 13.74
CA ASN A 12 -10.89 -4.60 13.86
C ASN A 12 -11.78 -4.05 14.98
N PRO A 13 -12.93 -3.45 14.67
CA PRO A 13 -13.81 -2.80 15.65
C PRO A 13 -14.15 -3.65 16.87
N VAL A 14 -14.33 -4.95 16.68
CA VAL A 14 -14.61 -5.89 17.80
C VAL A 14 -13.41 -5.98 18.73
N ASN A 15 -12.20 -6.17 18.19
CA ASN A 15 -10.97 -6.25 18.97
C ASN A 15 -10.69 -4.94 19.71
N TYR A 16 -10.95 -3.81 19.05
CA TYR A 16 -10.77 -2.48 19.65
C TYR A 16 -11.66 -2.31 20.87
N VAL A 17 -12.97 -2.64 20.75
CA VAL A 17 -13.93 -2.58 21.86
C VAL A 17 -13.54 -3.55 22.99
N LEU A 18 -13.16 -4.78 22.65
CA LEU A 18 -12.71 -5.76 23.64
C LEU A 18 -11.46 -5.29 24.38
N THR A 19 -10.52 -4.64 23.69
CA THR A 19 -9.31 -4.06 24.31
C THR A 19 -9.68 -2.98 25.33
N ILE A 20 -10.57 -2.06 24.96
CA ILE A 20 -11.06 -1.02 25.90
C ILE A 20 -11.75 -1.69 27.11
N MET A 21 -12.60 -2.68 26.88
CA MET A 21 -13.27 -3.39 27.97
C MET A 21 -12.27 -4.08 28.92
N ALA A 22 -11.23 -4.72 28.37
CA ALA A 22 -10.19 -5.34 29.19
C ALA A 22 -9.40 -4.32 30.00
N LEU A 23 -9.00 -3.19 29.41
CA LEU A 23 -8.34 -2.10 30.11
C LEU A 23 -9.21 -1.50 31.23
N VAL A 24 -10.50 -1.24 30.95
CA VAL A 24 -11.43 -0.76 31.97
C VAL A 24 -11.60 -1.79 33.10
N ALA A 25 -11.66 -3.08 32.78
CA ALA A 25 -11.73 -4.12 33.81
C ALA A 25 -10.47 -4.14 34.69
N LEU A 26 -9.28 -3.98 34.11
CA LEU A 26 -8.03 -3.85 34.88
C LEU A 26 -8.02 -2.62 35.80
N MET A 27 -8.50 -1.48 35.31
CA MET A 27 -8.63 -0.24 36.10
C MET A 27 -9.61 -0.41 37.26
N LYS A 28 -10.64 -1.24 37.12
CA LYS A 28 -11.60 -1.57 38.18
C LYS A 28 -11.10 -2.69 39.12
N GLY A 29 -9.84 -3.10 39.02
CA GLY A 29 -9.26 -4.10 39.90
C GLY A 29 -9.40 -5.55 39.46
N GLY A 30 -9.69 -5.79 38.16
CA GLY A 30 -9.74 -7.14 37.58
C GLY A 30 -8.41 -7.88 37.73
N LYS A 31 -8.46 -9.15 38.14
CA LYS A 31 -7.30 -10.00 38.48
C LYS A 31 -7.04 -11.12 37.48
N PHE A 32 -7.53 -11.00 36.24
CA PHE A 32 -7.38 -12.01 35.19
C PHE A 32 -5.97 -12.11 34.61
N ILE A 33 -5.04 -11.28 35.03
CA ILE A 33 -3.62 -11.33 34.67
C ILE A 33 -2.77 -10.90 35.87
N SER A 34 -1.59 -11.51 36.04
CA SER A 34 -0.67 -11.17 37.14
C SER A 34 0.00 -9.80 36.91
N ASP A 35 0.51 -9.22 37.99
CA ASP A 35 1.00 -7.83 37.98
C ASP A 35 2.23 -7.61 37.08
N THR A 36 3.14 -8.58 37.02
CA THR A 36 4.39 -8.44 36.24
C THR A 36 4.10 -8.31 34.73
N PRO A 37 3.42 -9.26 34.06
CA PRO A 37 3.08 -9.09 32.61
C PRO A 37 2.14 -7.90 32.39
N LYS A 38 1.21 -7.59 33.30
CA LYS A 38 0.37 -6.41 33.20
C LYS A 38 1.20 -5.13 33.08
N ARG A 39 2.16 -4.92 34.02
CA ARG A 39 3.03 -3.74 34.00
C ARG A 39 3.89 -3.69 32.74
N LEU A 40 4.47 -4.82 32.33
CA LEU A 40 5.30 -4.90 31.12
C LEU A 40 4.52 -4.49 29.86
N ILE A 41 3.34 -5.06 29.66
CA ILE A 41 2.50 -4.75 28.52
C ILE A 41 2.11 -3.26 28.52
N LEU A 42 1.65 -2.72 29.64
CA LEU A 42 1.27 -1.31 29.73
C LEU A 42 2.46 -0.38 29.48
N CYS A 43 3.65 -0.68 30.02
CA CYS A 43 4.86 0.10 29.78
C CYS A 43 5.31 0.09 28.31
N LEU A 44 5.09 -1.00 27.59
CA LEU A 44 5.44 -1.09 26.17
C LEU A 44 4.39 -0.45 25.26
N THR A 45 3.12 -0.48 25.63
CA THR A 45 2.03 -0.10 24.73
C THR A 45 1.56 1.34 24.91
N ILE A 46 1.33 1.76 26.16
CA ILE A 46 0.75 3.08 26.44
C ILE A 46 1.64 4.24 25.94
N PRO A 47 2.96 4.25 26.23
CA PRO A 47 3.83 5.32 25.73
C PRO A 47 3.83 5.41 24.21
N LEU A 48 3.80 4.26 23.50
CA LEU A 48 3.80 4.24 22.03
C LEU A 48 2.50 4.78 21.47
N ILE A 49 1.35 4.40 22.01
CA ILE A 49 0.04 4.93 21.60
C ILE A 49 -0.02 6.44 21.83
N LEU A 50 0.37 6.90 23.04
CA LEU A 50 0.38 8.33 23.36
C LEU A 50 1.32 9.14 22.47
N LEU A 51 2.49 8.57 22.13
CA LEU A 51 3.44 9.20 21.22
C LEU A 51 2.83 9.41 19.83
N PHE A 52 2.20 8.38 19.26
CA PHE A 52 1.56 8.51 17.94
C PHE A 52 0.35 9.44 18.02
N TRP A 53 -0.47 9.37 19.04
CA TRP A 53 -1.58 10.32 19.21
C TRP A 53 -1.07 11.77 19.34
N PHE A 54 0.04 12.00 20.03
CA PHE A 54 0.66 13.32 20.09
C PHE A 54 1.10 13.79 18.68
N PHE A 55 1.70 12.92 17.87
CA PHE A 55 2.10 13.28 16.52
C PHE A 55 0.91 13.58 15.58
N THR A 56 -0.31 13.10 15.86
CA THR A 56 -1.48 13.42 15.04
C THR A 56 -1.80 14.92 15.01
N PHE A 57 -1.35 15.68 16.01
CA PHE A 57 -1.52 17.13 16.04
C PHE A 57 -0.55 17.89 15.14
N THR A 58 0.55 17.26 14.74
CA THR A 58 1.65 17.92 14.01
C THR A 58 1.90 17.32 12.63
N ARG A 59 1.52 16.07 12.42
CA ARG A 59 1.79 15.31 11.19
C ARG A 59 0.64 14.36 10.88
N GLN A 60 0.52 14.03 9.62
CA GLN A 60 -0.37 12.94 9.19
C GLN A 60 0.25 11.60 9.59
N ILE A 61 -0.45 10.84 10.41
CA ILE A 61 -0.04 9.53 10.91
C ILE A 61 -0.92 8.45 10.27
N LEU A 62 -0.32 7.32 9.95
CA LEU A 62 -1.09 6.21 9.40
C LEU A 62 -1.70 5.38 10.55
N PRO A 63 -3.00 5.02 10.47
CA PRO A 63 -3.70 4.32 11.54
C PRO A 63 -3.06 3.01 12.01
N HIS A 64 -2.26 2.36 11.16
CA HIS A 64 -1.60 1.10 11.50
C HIS A 64 -0.31 1.26 12.32
N TRP A 65 0.17 2.47 12.57
CA TRP A 65 1.41 2.67 13.34
C TRP A 65 1.27 2.29 14.80
N THR A 66 0.06 2.38 15.35
CA THR A 66 -0.25 1.90 16.71
C THR A 66 -0.53 0.40 16.79
N ALA A 67 -0.66 -0.30 15.66
CA ALA A 67 -0.98 -1.73 15.61
C ALA A 67 -0.09 -2.62 16.50
N PRO A 68 1.25 -2.44 16.58
CA PRO A 68 2.08 -3.25 17.48
C PRO A 68 1.64 -3.17 18.94
N SER A 69 1.19 -1.98 19.41
CA SER A 69 0.64 -1.81 20.74
C SER A 69 -0.69 -2.52 20.91
N PHE A 70 -1.58 -2.40 19.94
CA PHE A 70 -2.89 -3.08 19.98
C PHE A 70 -2.74 -4.60 19.98
N VAL A 71 -1.80 -5.16 19.23
CA VAL A 71 -1.51 -6.61 19.25
C VAL A 71 -1.09 -7.07 20.66
N LEU A 72 -0.24 -6.32 21.36
CA LEU A 72 0.12 -6.64 22.72
C LEU A 72 -1.05 -6.48 23.71
N LEU A 73 -1.89 -5.46 23.52
CA LEU A 73 -3.09 -5.28 24.35
C LEU A 73 -4.12 -6.40 24.19
N LEU A 74 -4.16 -7.11 23.05
CA LEU A 74 -5.01 -8.29 22.88
C LEU A 74 -4.67 -9.42 23.85
N ILE A 75 -3.49 -9.43 24.45
CA ILE A 75 -3.15 -10.38 25.53
C ILE A 75 -4.08 -10.17 26.74
N PHE A 76 -4.44 -8.91 27.06
CA PHE A 76 -5.42 -8.64 28.13
C PHE A 76 -6.82 -9.16 27.75
N VAL A 77 -7.20 -9.01 26.48
CA VAL A 77 -8.47 -9.56 25.97
C VAL A 77 -8.48 -11.05 26.11
N ALA A 78 -7.41 -11.73 25.66
CA ALA A 78 -7.29 -13.17 25.75
C ALA A 78 -7.36 -13.66 27.21
N ALA A 79 -6.62 -13.02 28.13
CA ALA A 79 -6.63 -13.35 29.53
C ALA A 79 -8.02 -13.14 30.17
N GLN A 80 -8.70 -12.03 29.84
CA GLN A 80 -10.05 -11.73 30.33
C GLN A 80 -11.10 -12.72 29.81
N LEU A 81 -10.96 -13.15 28.54
CA LEU A 81 -11.87 -14.15 27.96
C LEU A 81 -11.61 -15.54 28.58
N ALA A 82 -10.34 -15.91 28.78
CA ALA A 82 -9.99 -17.18 29.43
C ALA A 82 -10.52 -17.26 30.86
N ASP A 83 -10.49 -16.17 31.62
CA ASP A 83 -11.03 -16.09 32.99
C ASP A 83 -12.57 -16.27 33.02
N LYS A 84 -13.27 -15.83 31.97
CA LYS A 84 -14.75 -15.90 31.88
C LYS A 84 -15.28 -17.22 31.30
N TYR A 85 -14.49 -17.90 30.50
CA TYR A 85 -14.91 -19.11 29.80
C TYR A 85 -14.16 -20.32 30.37
N GLU A 86 -14.83 -21.07 31.24
CA GLU A 86 -14.33 -22.34 31.73
C GLU A 86 -14.40 -23.42 30.64
N ILE A 87 -13.40 -24.28 30.60
CA ILE A 87 -13.46 -25.51 29.76
C ILE A 87 -14.48 -26.43 30.38
N LYS A 88 -15.62 -26.62 29.73
CA LYS A 88 -16.64 -27.62 30.13
C LYS A 88 -16.48 -28.87 29.27
N ASN A 89 -16.33 -30.02 29.93
CA ASN A 89 -16.40 -31.35 29.30
C ASN A 89 -15.39 -31.60 28.17
N ASP A 90 -14.13 -31.19 28.31
CA ASP A 90 -13.04 -31.38 27.33
C ASP A 90 -13.30 -30.81 25.91
N TYR A 91 -14.36 -30.05 25.72
CA TYR A 91 -14.62 -29.36 24.44
C TYR A 91 -14.11 -27.93 24.44
N LEU A 92 -13.38 -27.57 23.37
CA LEU A 92 -12.96 -26.22 23.13
C LEU A 92 -14.17 -25.35 22.76
N ILE A 93 -14.63 -24.52 23.69
CA ILE A 93 -15.67 -23.53 23.44
C ILE A 93 -15.03 -22.24 22.98
N ILE A 94 -15.21 -21.89 21.71
CA ILE A 94 -14.71 -20.61 21.18
C ILE A 94 -15.65 -19.49 21.65
N PRO A 95 -15.16 -18.47 22.38
CA PRO A 95 -15.99 -17.35 22.82
C PRO A 95 -16.62 -16.59 21.64
N LYS A 96 -17.91 -16.27 21.75
CA LYS A 96 -18.66 -15.54 20.70
C LYS A 96 -17.95 -14.28 20.18
N PRO A 97 -17.30 -13.44 21.03
CA PRO A 97 -16.54 -12.28 20.53
C PRO A 97 -15.42 -12.65 19.56
N ILE A 98 -14.74 -13.79 19.75
CA ILE A 98 -13.71 -14.27 18.83
C ILE A 98 -14.33 -14.64 17.49
N ILE A 99 -15.43 -15.36 17.50
CA ILE A 99 -16.17 -15.73 16.26
C ILE A 99 -16.58 -14.45 15.52
N LEU A 100 -17.14 -13.47 16.24
CA LEU A 100 -17.58 -12.19 15.65
C LEU A 100 -16.38 -11.44 15.02
N SER A 101 -15.25 -11.36 15.73
CA SER A 101 -14.03 -10.71 15.23
C SER A 101 -13.50 -11.37 13.97
N LEU A 102 -13.39 -12.69 13.97
CA LEU A 102 -12.94 -13.47 12.80
C LEU A 102 -13.91 -13.36 11.63
N SER A 103 -15.23 -13.44 11.89
CA SER A 103 -16.24 -13.29 10.85
C SER A 103 -16.18 -11.91 10.20
N LEU A 104 -16.02 -10.85 10.99
CA LEU A 104 -15.86 -9.49 10.47
C LEU A 104 -14.57 -9.35 9.63
N LEU A 105 -13.47 -9.92 10.10
CA LEU A 105 -12.20 -9.93 9.35
C LEU A 105 -12.37 -10.64 8.00
N MET A 106 -12.98 -11.84 8.01
CA MET A 106 -13.23 -12.60 6.77
C MET A 106 -14.15 -11.85 5.81
N LEU A 107 -15.19 -11.19 6.33
CA LEU A 107 -16.09 -10.38 5.51
C LEU A 107 -15.33 -9.22 4.85
N ILE A 108 -14.52 -8.48 5.61
CA ILE A 108 -13.72 -7.37 5.07
C ILE A 108 -12.71 -7.86 4.02
N LEU A 109 -12.05 -9.00 4.27
CA LEU A 109 -11.10 -9.58 3.31
C LEU A 109 -11.79 -10.01 2.02
N VAL A 110 -12.89 -10.75 2.11
CA VAL A 110 -13.64 -11.21 0.92
C VAL A 110 -14.16 -10.00 0.14
N PHE A 111 -14.76 -9.03 0.83
CA PHE A 111 -15.26 -7.81 0.21
C PHE A 111 -14.14 -7.00 -0.46
N GLY A 112 -13.02 -6.77 0.25
CA GLY A 112 -11.89 -6.01 -0.27
C GLY A 112 -11.22 -6.70 -1.47
N VAL A 113 -11.00 -8.02 -1.41
CA VAL A 113 -10.44 -8.77 -2.54
C VAL A 113 -11.39 -8.76 -3.73
N THR A 114 -12.70 -8.87 -3.49
CA THR A 114 -13.70 -8.80 -4.55
C THR A 114 -13.68 -7.42 -5.19
N GLU A 115 -13.67 -6.36 -4.40
CA GLU A 115 -13.60 -4.98 -4.89
C GLU A 115 -12.33 -4.72 -5.72
N ILE A 116 -11.15 -5.11 -5.23
CA ILE A 116 -9.89 -4.99 -5.99
C ILE A 116 -10.00 -5.70 -7.35
N LYS A 117 -10.59 -6.89 -7.39
CA LYS A 117 -10.69 -7.68 -8.63
C LYS A 117 -11.78 -7.19 -9.59
N THR A 118 -12.90 -6.71 -9.08
CA THR A 118 -14.09 -6.41 -9.90
C THR A 118 -14.36 -4.93 -10.06
N GLY A 119 -14.00 -4.09 -9.07
CA GLY A 119 -14.32 -2.66 -9.07
C GLY A 119 -15.82 -2.40 -9.15
N PHE A 120 -16.61 -3.17 -8.41
CA PHE A 120 -18.07 -3.02 -8.46
C PHE A 120 -18.56 -1.74 -7.78
N ILE A 121 -17.75 -1.15 -6.88
CA ILE A 121 -18.00 0.17 -6.32
C ILE A 121 -17.33 1.22 -7.19
N PRO A 122 -18.04 2.19 -7.76
CA PRO A 122 -17.44 3.28 -8.50
C PRO A 122 -16.73 4.25 -7.53
N LEU A 123 -15.43 4.04 -7.28
CA LEU A 123 -14.63 4.87 -6.36
C LEU A 123 -14.08 6.15 -7.00
N ASN A 124 -14.20 6.30 -8.30
CA ASN A 124 -13.72 7.46 -9.07
C ASN A 124 -14.75 8.60 -9.09
N PHE A 125 -14.92 9.26 -7.96
CA PHE A 125 -15.91 10.33 -7.77
C PHE A 125 -15.51 11.69 -8.38
N SER A 126 -14.25 11.86 -8.80
CA SER A 126 -13.74 13.12 -9.34
C SER A 126 -14.09 13.30 -10.83
N GLU A 127 -14.47 14.51 -11.24
CA GLU A 127 -14.63 14.83 -12.68
C GLU A 127 -13.30 14.68 -13.44
N ARG A 128 -12.16 14.90 -12.78
CA ARG A 128 -10.83 14.67 -13.35
C ARG A 128 -10.58 13.22 -13.73
N SER A 129 -11.18 12.29 -13.01
CA SER A 129 -11.07 10.84 -13.30
C SER A 129 -11.73 10.42 -14.61
N ARG A 130 -12.41 11.33 -15.31
CA ARG A 130 -13.03 11.09 -16.63
C ARG A 130 -12.08 11.36 -17.79
N THR A 131 -10.98 12.09 -17.57
CA THR A 131 -9.96 12.28 -18.61
C THR A 131 -9.07 11.04 -18.69
N ILE A 132 -8.54 10.73 -19.88
CA ILE A 132 -7.64 9.58 -20.07
C ILE A 132 -6.43 9.68 -19.14
N GLN A 133 -5.83 10.87 -19.01
CA GLN A 133 -4.66 11.10 -18.18
C GLN A 133 -4.92 10.91 -16.67
N ARG A 134 -6.17 11.02 -16.24
CA ARG A 134 -6.57 10.92 -14.84
C ARG A 134 -7.61 9.83 -14.58
N TYR A 135 -7.74 8.91 -15.53
CA TYR A 135 -8.73 7.83 -15.43
C TYR A 135 -8.42 6.93 -14.23
N GLY A 136 -9.42 6.72 -13.37
CA GLY A 136 -9.27 5.95 -12.13
C GLY A 136 -8.70 6.74 -10.95
N GLU A 137 -8.41 8.05 -11.08
CA GLU A 137 -7.96 8.90 -9.96
C GLU A 137 -8.99 8.85 -8.81
N GLY A 138 -8.52 8.50 -7.61
CA GLY A 138 -9.36 8.33 -6.42
C GLY A 138 -9.77 6.89 -6.14
N ASP A 139 -9.64 5.97 -7.09
CA ASP A 139 -9.82 4.54 -6.84
C ASP A 139 -8.54 3.94 -6.23
N PHE A 140 -8.47 3.91 -4.89
CA PHE A 140 -7.32 3.38 -4.15
C PHE A 140 -7.11 1.87 -4.36
N THR A 141 -8.08 1.14 -4.92
CA THR A 141 -7.92 -0.30 -5.22
C THR A 141 -7.01 -0.54 -6.42
N LEU A 142 -6.82 0.48 -7.28
CA LEU A 142 -5.91 0.43 -8.42
C LEU A 142 -4.44 0.39 -8.01
N ASP A 143 -4.12 0.80 -6.79
CA ASP A 143 -2.80 0.60 -6.19
C ASP A 143 -2.40 -0.88 -6.18
N MET A 144 -3.37 -1.78 -5.99
CA MET A 144 -3.15 -3.22 -5.90
C MET A 144 -3.53 -3.98 -7.17
N TYR A 145 -4.00 -3.29 -8.23
CA TYR A 145 -4.54 -3.94 -9.41
C TYR A 145 -3.75 -3.69 -10.70
N GLY A 146 -3.57 -4.75 -11.48
CA GLY A 146 -3.17 -4.68 -12.88
C GLY A 146 -1.67 -4.61 -13.16
N TRP A 147 -0.79 -4.54 -12.17
CA TRP A 147 0.66 -4.43 -12.35
C TRP A 147 1.26 -5.54 -13.23
N ARG A 148 0.82 -6.79 -13.03
CA ARG A 148 1.29 -7.94 -13.82
C ARG A 148 0.87 -7.89 -15.29
N LYS A 149 -0.19 -7.14 -15.61
CA LYS A 149 -0.70 -7.01 -16.97
C LYS A 149 0.12 -6.03 -17.82
N ILE A 150 0.91 -5.17 -17.19
CA ILE A 150 1.74 -4.18 -17.88
C ILE A 150 2.88 -4.83 -18.65
N LYS A 151 3.51 -5.86 -18.07
CA LYS A 151 4.72 -6.48 -18.65
C LYS A 151 4.54 -6.96 -20.09
N PRO A 152 3.54 -7.80 -20.45
CA PRO A 152 3.42 -8.32 -21.81
C PRO A 152 3.26 -7.20 -22.84
N GLU A 153 2.38 -6.24 -22.59
CA GLU A 153 2.14 -5.10 -23.49
C GLU A 153 3.41 -4.22 -23.61
N PHE A 154 4.04 -3.90 -22.47
CA PHE A 154 5.29 -3.11 -22.47
C PHE A 154 6.42 -3.84 -23.21
N GLN A 155 6.50 -5.16 -23.08
CA GLN A 155 7.53 -5.96 -23.78
C GLN A 155 7.38 -5.83 -25.29
N GLU A 156 6.16 -5.88 -25.84
CA GLU A 156 5.91 -5.71 -27.26
C GLU A 156 6.32 -4.31 -27.74
N ILE A 157 5.94 -3.26 -27.01
CA ILE A 157 6.33 -1.87 -27.28
C ILE A 157 7.85 -1.71 -27.29
N ARG A 158 8.51 -2.29 -26.26
CA ARG A 158 9.97 -2.25 -26.11
C ARG A 158 10.67 -2.96 -27.27
N ASP A 159 10.25 -4.18 -27.59
CA ASP A 159 10.89 -4.98 -28.64
C ASP A 159 10.72 -4.32 -30.02
N GLU A 160 9.58 -3.67 -30.27
CA GLU A 160 9.36 -2.88 -31.47
C GLU A 160 10.30 -1.66 -31.55
N ALA A 161 10.42 -0.89 -30.46
CA ALA A 161 11.31 0.27 -30.43
C ALA A 161 12.79 -0.13 -30.58
N ILE A 162 13.20 -1.26 -30.00
CA ILE A 162 14.55 -1.80 -30.19
C ILE A 162 14.79 -2.22 -31.66
N SER A 163 13.82 -2.89 -32.28
CA SER A 163 13.92 -3.33 -33.67
C SER A 163 14.05 -2.16 -34.65
N LYS A 164 13.42 -1.02 -34.33
CA LYS A 164 13.54 0.24 -35.09
C LYS A 164 14.82 1.03 -34.80
N GLY A 165 15.62 0.61 -33.81
CA GLY A 165 16.80 1.34 -33.37
C GLY A 165 16.50 2.61 -32.59
N GLU A 166 15.27 2.78 -32.12
CA GLU A 166 14.82 3.94 -31.33
C GLU A 166 15.28 3.84 -29.87
N MET A 167 15.39 2.63 -29.34
CA MET A 167 15.89 2.33 -27.99
C MET A 167 16.89 1.17 -28.05
N LYS A 168 17.70 1.02 -27.01
CA LYS A 168 18.61 -0.11 -26.85
C LYS A 168 18.05 -1.12 -25.85
N GLY A 169 18.43 -2.37 -25.98
CA GLY A 169 18.06 -3.41 -25.01
C GLY A 169 18.59 -3.18 -23.60
N SER A 170 19.65 -2.36 -23.47
CA SER A 170 20.28 -1.97 -22.21
C SER A 170 19.68 -0.72 -21.56
N ASP A 171 18.75 -0.01 -22.23
CA ASP A 171 18.20 1.22 -21.70
C ASP A 171 17.36 0.95 -20.45
N GLY A 172 17.62 1.72 -19.41
CA GLY A 172 16.96 1.59 -18.12
C GLY A 172 15.54 2.15 -18.10
N MET A 173 14.89 2.01 -16.98
CA MET A 173 13.57 2.58 -16.72
C MET A 173 13.62 3.50 -15.51
N ILE A 174 12.85 4.61 -15.53
CA ILE A 174 12.73 5.52 -14.39
C ILE A 174 11.30 5.68 -13.93
N ALA A 175 11.11 5.99 -12.65
CA ALA A 175 9.86 6.51 -12.12
C ALA A 175 10.11 7.56 -11.03
N LEU A 176 9.07 8.37 -10.76
CA LEU A 176 9.19 9.58 -9.97
C LEU A 176 8.79 9.40 -8.50
N LYS A 177 8.15 8.30 -8.15
CA LYS A 177 7.61 8.03 -6.81
C LYS A 177 7.81 6.57 -6.42
N TRP A 178 8.18 6.33 -5.17
CA TRP A 178 8.58 5.02 -4.66
C TRP A 178 7.56 3.90 -4.89
N TYR A 179 6.26 4.22 -4.82
CA TYR A 179 5.21 3.20 -4.91
C TYR A 179 5.04 2.64 -6.34
N PRO A 180 4.78 3.45 -7.38
CA PRO A 180 4.80 2.98 -8.77
C PRO A 180 6.15 2.35 -9.14
N LEU A 181 7.24 2.99 -8.71
CA LEU A 181 8.60 2.53 -8.95
C LEU A 181 8.80 1.08 -8.47
N ALA A 182 8.42 0.76 -7.24
CA ALA A 182 8.58 -0.58 -6.68
C ALA A 182 7.74 -1.64 -7.42
N ASN A 183 6.53 -1.28 -7.81
CA ASN A 183 5.67 -2.17 -8.58
C ASN A 183 6.18 -2.37 -10.01
N LEU A 184 6.59 -1.31 -10.70
CA LEU A 184 7.17 -1.39 -12.05
C LEU A 184 8.49 -2.18 -12.03
N ASP A 185 9.34 -1.97 -11.02
CA ASP A 185 10.56 -2.74 -10.84
C ASP A 185 10.25 -4.23 -10.72
N TYR A 186 9.39 -4.61 -9.77
CA TYR A 186 9.08 -6.00 -9.48
C TYR A 186 8.31 -6.72 -10.60
N TYR A 187 7.30 -6.07 -11.17
CA TYR A 187 6.39 -6.71 -12.13
C TYR A 187 6.79 -6.54 -13.60
N VAL A 188 7.60 -5.53 -13.93
CA VAL A 188 7.94 -5.18 -15.33
C VAL A 188 9.45 -5.21 -15.55
N ALA A 189 10.22 -4.34 -14.89
CA ALA A 189 11.62 -4.12 -15.20
C ALA A 189 12.48 -5.34 -14.84
N TYR A 190 12.42 -5.83 -13.60
CA TYR A 190 13.21 -7.00 -13.17
C TYR A 190 12.97 -8.25 -14.04
N PRO A 191 11.71 -8.65 -14.36
CA PRO A 191 11.47 -9.81 -15.22
C PRO A 191 11.94 -9.63 -16.69
N LEU A 192 12.20 -8.39 -17.12
CA LEU A 192 12.70 -8.06 -18.46
C LEU A 192 14.21 -7.76 -18.48
N GLY A 193 14.89 -7.87 -17.33
CA GLY A 193 16.31 -7.56 -17.18
C GLY A 193 16.62 -6.07 -17.38
N ILE A 194 15.70 -5.19 -17.03
CA ILE A 194 15.84 -3.74 -17.14
C ILE A 194 16.19 -3.16 -15.77
N ASP A 195 17.19 -2.31 -15.70
CA ASP A 195 17.50 -1.56 -14.48
C ASP A 195 16.48 -0.47 -14.25
N MET A 196 15.87 -0.47 -13.06
CA MET A 196 14.86 0.51 -12.65
C MET A 196 15.46 1.52 -11.68
N TYR A 197 15.26 2.82 -11.93
CA TYR A 197 15.81 3.92 -11.15
C TYR A 197 14.74 4.87 -10.62
N GLY A 198 14.92 5.34 -9.40
CA GLY A 198 14.14 6.44 -8.85
C GLY A 198 14.71 7.78 -9.29
N PHE A 199 13.88 8.66 -9.86
CA PHE A 199 14.32 9.93 -10.42
C PHE A 199 13.63 11.11 -9.73
N ARG A 200 13.90 11.31 -8.43
CA ARG A 200 13.50 12.49 -7.64
C ARG A 200 14.29 12.57 -6.33
N ASN A 201 13.90 13.50 -5.46
CA ASN A 201 14.52 13.62 -4.14
C ASN A 201 14.28 12.36 -3.27
N PRO A 202 15.18 12.07 -2.31
CA PRO A 202 15.09 10.86 -1.47
C PRO A 202 13.76 10.69 -0.72
N GLY A 203 13.08 11.78 -0.38
CA GLY A 203 11.78 11.72 0.30
C GLY A 203 10.66 11.17 -0.58
N GLU A 204 10.81 11.21 -1.90
CA GLU A 204 9.82 10.67 -2.82
C GLU A 204 10.16 9.28 -3.37
N ILE A 205 11.45 9.01 -3.58
CA ILE A 205 11.91 7.70 -4.08
C ILE A 205 12.32 6.74 -2.96
N HIS A 206 12.37 7.19 -1.71
CA HIS A 206 12.66 6.40 -0.52
C HIS A 206 13.94 5.55 -0.68
N LYS A 207 13.83 4.22 -0.48
CA LYS A 207 14.96 3.28 -0.56
C LYS A 207 15.64 3.23 -1.92
N TYR A 208 14.98 3.67 -2.98
CA TYR A 208 15.61 3.73 -4.30
C TYR A 208 16.75 4.75 -4.37
N ALA A 209 16.85 5.69 -3.44
CA ALA A 209 18.04 6.52 -3.29
C ALA A 209 19.33 5.70 -3.01
N TRP A 210 19.19 4.51 -2.43
CA TRP A 210 20.31 3.56 -2.21
C TRP A 210 20.40 2.53 -3.33
N ILE A 211 19.29 1.97 -3.77
CA ILE A 211 19.21 1.00 -4.86
C ILE A 211 19.80 1.58 -6.15
N ASN A 212 19.56 2.85 -6.44
CA ASN A 212 20.18 3.54 -7.59
C ASN A 212 21.71 3.41 -7.55
N LYS A 213 22.33 3.67 -6.38
CA LYS A 213 23.79 3.56 -6.20
C LYS A 213 24.30 2.15 -6.40
N GLU A 214 23.58 1.15 -5.92
CA GLU A 214 23.91 -0.25 -6.11
C GLU A 214 23.83 -0.67 -7.59
N ARG A 215 22.91 -0.07 -8.37
CA ARG A 215 22.73 -0.27 -9.81
C ARG A 215 23.63 0.61 -10.68
N GLY A 216 24.49 1.45 -10.05
CA GLY A 216 25.46 2.31 -10.75
C GLY A 216 24.96 3.69 -11.11
N ASP A 217 23.85 4.13 -10.49
CA ASP A 217 23.16 5.41 -10.69
C ASP A 217 22.71 5.67 -12.15
N LEU A 218 21.95 6.74 -12.35
CA LEU A 218 21.56 7.21 -13.67
C LEU A 218 22.77 7.82 -14.40
N LYS A 219 22.92 7.47 -15.66
CA LYS A 219 24.03 7.94 -16.49
C LYS A 219 23.61 9.05 -17.42
N LEU A 220 24.41 10.08 -17.48
CA LEU A 220 24.16 11.21 -18.38
C LEU A 220 24.33 10.77 -19.84
N GLY A 221 23.40 11.19 -20.70
CA GLY A 221 23.43 10.92 -22.14
C GLY A 221 22.97 9.49 -22.51
N GLU A 222 22.42 8.73 -21.58
CA GLU A 222 21.71 7.48 -21.87
C GLU A 222 20.20 7.71 -21.96
N ASP A 223 19.55 6.88 -22.75
CA ASP A 223 18.10 6.89 -22.94
C ASP A 223 17.41 6.06 -21.85
N TYR A 224 16.17 6.41 -21.53
CA TYR A 224 15.40 5.72 -20.49
C TYR A 224 13.94 5.56 -20.89
N TRP A 225 13.31 4.51 -20.37
CA TRP A 225 11.87 4.36 -20.39
C TRP A 225 11.23 5.08 -19.21
N PHE A 226 10.10 5.70 -19.43
CA PHE A 226 9.27 6.26 -18.37
C PHE A 226 7.83 5.80 -18.53
N LEU A 227 7.31 5.16 -17.48
CA LEU A 227 5.92 4.73 -17.41
C LEU A 227 5.22 5.50 -16.30
N THR A 228 4.02 6.01 -16.59
CA THR A 228 3.17 6.69 -15.61
C THR A 228 1.72 6.23 -15.77
N GLU A 229 1.06 6.01 -14.65
CA GLU A 229 -0.30 5.50 -14.62
C GLU A 229 -1.32 6.64 -14.53
N SER A 230 -2.49 6.43 -15.10
CA SER A 230 -3.55 7.44 -15.10
C SER A 230 -4.08 7.75 -13.71
N PHE A 231 -4.17 6.78 -12.81
CA PHE A 231 -4.72 7.00 -11.46
C PHE A 231 -3.78 7.77 -10.51
N ASP A 232 -2.47 7.78 -10.78
CA ASP A 232 -1.43 8.59 -10.09
C ASP A 232 -0.52 9.24 -11.14
N TYR A 233 -1.11 10.02 -12.04
CA TYR A 233 -0.45 10.56 -13.22
C TYR A 233 0.55 11.66 -12.91
N TYR A 234 1.74 11.50 -13.44
CA TYR A 234 2.80 12.50 -13.43
C TYR A 234 3.05 13.01 -14.85
N GLU A 235 2.85 14.33 -15.05
CA GLU A 235 3.10 15.00 -16.32
C GLU A 235 4.60 14.96 -16.66
N PRO A 236 5.03 14.22 -17.71
CA PRO A 236 6.46 14.05 -17.99
C PRO A 236 7.19 15.36 -18.26
N ASN A 237 6.61 16.25 -19.06
CA ASN A 237 7.23 17.53 -19.40
C ASN A 237 7.51 18.39 -18.17
N LYS A 238 6.65 18.35 -17.17
CA LYS A 238 6.83 19.14 -15.95
C LYS A 238 8.04 18.69 -15.12
N TYR A 239 8.32 17.39 -15.11
CA TYR A 239 9.32 16.83 -14.21
C TYR A 239 10.62 16.41 -14.91
N LEU A 240 10.56 16.07 -16.20
CA LEU A 240 11.67 15.43 -16.92
C LEU A 240 12.30 16.34 -17.99
N LYS A 241 11.56 17.34 -18.52
CA LYS A 241 12.06 18.25 -19.57
C LYS A 241 13.39 18.96 -19.24
N PRO A 242 13.72 19.31 -17.98
CA PRO A 242 15.01 19.90 -17.66
C PRO A 242 16.20 18.93 -17.82
N TYR A 243 15.96 17.63 -17.90
CA TYR A 243 16.98 16.59 -17.84
C TYR A 243 17.11 15.79 -19.14
N PHE A 244 16.08 15.77 -19.97
CA PHE A 244 16.03 15.04 -21.23
C PHE A 244 15.74 15.99 -22.37
N LYS A 245 16.43 15.80 -23.50
CA LYS A 245 16.26 16.63 -24.71
C LYS A 245 14.88 16.42 -25.31
N GLU A 246 14.46 15.15 -25.37
CA GLU A 246 13.18 14.76 -25.96
C GLU A 246 12.43 13.82 -25.01
N ILE A 247 11.11 14.00 -24.94
CA ILE A 247 10.17 13.15 -24.23
C ILE A 247 9.14 12.72 -25.26
N ILE A 248 9.26 11.47 -25.72
CA ILE A 248 8.50 10.97 -26.85
C ILE A 248 7.38 10.07 -26.33
N PRO A 249 6.10 10.49 -26.42
CA PRO A 249 4.98 9.58 -26.17
C PRO A 249 5.04 8.43 -27.15
N THR A 250 5.08 7.20 -26.65
CA THR A 250 5.26 6.00 -27.48
C THR A 250 3.95 5.24 -27.62
N ASP A 251 3.32 4.89 -26.51
CA ASP A 251 2.08 4.12 -26.51
C ASP A 251 1.29 4.30 -25.20
N THR A 252 0.10 3.69 -25.17
CA THR A 252 -0.78 3.70 -24.00
C THR A 252 -1.35 2.30 -23.75
N ILE A 253 -0.91 1.67 -22.68
CA ILE A 253 -1.37 0.34 -22.27
C ILE A 253 -2.70 0.49 -21.53
N THR A 254 -3.72 -0.24 -21.94
CA THR A 254 -5.02 -0.27 -21.28
C THR A 254 -5.13 -1.44 -20.32
N ILE A 255 -5.26 -1.15 -19.04
CA ILE A 255 -5.47 -2.18 -18.02
C ILE A 255 -6.97 -2.33 -17.77
N GLU A 256 -7.50 -3.46 -18.16
CA GLU A 256 -8.92 -3.78 -17.98
C GLU A 256 -9.21 -4.52 -16.68
N ARG A 257 -10.39 -4.22 -16.10
CA ARG A 257 -10.99 -4.91 -14.95
C ARG A 257 -12.43 -5.29 -15.31
N CYS A 258 -12.71 -6.60 -15.33
CA CYS A 258 -14.00 -7.15 -15.75
C CYS A 258 -14.47 -6.64 -17.14
N GLY A 259 -13.56 -6.58 -18.13
CA GLY A 259 -13.87 -6.19 -19.50
C GLY A 259 -14.11 -4.68 -19.70
N LYS A 260 -13.73 -3.85 -18.73
CA LYS A 260 -13.79 -2.39 -18.81
C LYS A 260 -12.43 -1.78 -18.46
N PRO A 261 -12.05 -0.66 -19.09
CA PRO A 261 -10.86 0.05 -18.68
C PRO A 261 -10.90 0.38 -17.18
N ALA A 262 -9.81 0.11 -16.46
CA ALA A 262 -9.64 0.43 -15.04
C ALA A 262 -8.60 1.53 -14.86
N LYS A 263 -7.48 1.44 -15.58
CA LYS A 263 -6.44 2.48 -15.65
C LYS A 263 -5.69 2.38 -16.98
N TYR A 264 -5.02 3.45 -17.32
CA TYR A 264 -4.09 3.52 -18.44
C TYR A 264 -2.65 3.65 -17.93
N VAL A 265 -1.70 3.10 -18.68
CA VAL A 265 -0.27 3.28 -18.43
C VAL A 265 0.33 3.91 -19.67
N PHE A 266 0.81 5.13 -19.53
CA PHE A 266 1.43 5.88 -20.62
C PHE A 266 2.92 5.54 -20.67
N VAL A 267 3.40 5.18 -21.84
CA VAL A 267 4.79 4.81 -22.09
C VAL A 267 5.48 5.93 -22.86
N TYR A 268 6.65 6.33 -22.38
CA TYR A 268 7.47 7.36 -22.99
C TYR A 268 8.92 6.87 -23.16
N MET A 269 9.53 7.28 -24.28
CA MET A 269 10.97 7.23 -24.48
C MET A 269 11.56 8.60 -24.07
N LEU A 270 12.63 8.57 -23.31
CA LEU A 270 13.38 9.74 -22.85
C LEU A 270 14.77 9.75 -23.51
N LYS A 271 15.06 10.82 -24.25
CA LYS A 271 16.29 10.98 -25.03
C LYS A 271 17.21 12.07 -24.46
#